data_e589ba798ccd8577c66f71e4994ee37a
#
_entry.id   e589ba798ccd8577c66f71e4994ee37a
#
_cell.length_a   1.000
_cell.length_b   1.000
_cell.length_c   1.000
_cell.angle_alpha   90.00
_cell.angle_beta   90.00
_cell.angle_gamma   90.00
#
_symmetry.space_group_name_H-M   'P 1'
#
loop_
_entity.id
_entity.type
_entity.pdbx_description
1 polymer ?
#
loop_
_entity_poly.entity_id
_entity_poly.type
_entity_poly.pdbx_seq_one_letter_code
_entity_poly.pdbx_strand_id
1 'polypeptide(L)'
;MRRIAKKAESLPTHMGGRGLLCLVSNLAEVDQIIPRHKIIKMDRKLACVVFLLLCFWFIGGLTRCAFLTGSKETESAEELAENGMEAFEDEDYHDALKAFTTLKERYPYSRYAILAELKVADAHFYREEYPEAVSAYEDFIHLHPKNEAIPYVLYQIGACYYEQLLSEDRDQTPTYQAIVAFERLLKEHPESAYGSKARERIQHCRKLLAEHELYVANFYYKSKQYGAALGRYQGLLVGYSDVISSDEQGQVKKLILACKEHLGDLPVIDSEQD
;
A
#
# COMPACT_ATOMS: atom_id res chain seq x y z
N MET A 1 -29.19 16.45 -6.20
CA MET A 1 -29.88 15.21 -5.86
C MET A 1 -29.71 14.89 -4.37
N ARG A 2 -30.46 15.61 -3.52
CA ARG A 2 -30.55 15.36 -2.07
C ARG A 2 -32.01 15.08 -1.80
N ARG A 3 -32.42 13.81 -1.61
CA ARG A 3 -33.70 13.38 -1.03
C ARG A 3 -33.98 11.90 -1.29
N ILE A 4 -33.14 10.97 -0.79
CA ILE A 4 -33.54 9.58 -0.49
C ILE A 4 -32.49 9.00 0.51
N ALA A 5 -32.43 9.57 1.69
CA ALA A 5 -31.66 9.01 2.78
C ALA A 5 -32.30 9.40 4.12
N LYS A 6 -33.56 8.98 4.30
CA LYS A 6 -34.26 9.10 5.60
C LYS A 6 -35.50 8.25 5.58
N LYS A 7 -35.38 6.91 5.63
CA LYS A 7 -36.47 6.01 6.09
C LYS A 7 -35.97 4.55 6.17
N ALA A 8 -35.09 4.27 7.11
CA ALA A 8 -34.77 2.90 7.52
C ALA A 8 -34.26 2.87 8.95
N GLU A 9 -35.01 3.45 9.87
CA GLU A 9 -34.85 3.21 11.31
C GLU A 9 -36.24 3.09 11.88
N SER A 10 -36.57 1.90 12.34
CA SER A 10 -37.66 1.47 13.21
C SER A 10 -38.44 0.26 12.69
N LEU A 11 -37.93 -0.92 12.99
CA LEU A 11 -38.76 -2.12 13.11
C LEU A 11 -38.30 -2.91 14.34
N PRO A 12 -39.17 -3.17 15.30
CA PRO A 12 -38.85 -3.90 16.51
C PRO A 12 -38.88 -5.42 16.28
N THR A 13 -37.86 -6.08 16.82
CA THR A 13 -37.85 -7.51 17.08
C THR A 13 -38.86 -7.90 18.13
N HIS A 14 -39.88 -8.61 17.80
CA HIS A 14 -40.65 -9.61 18.56
C HIS A 14 -42.01 -9.82 17.91
N MET A 15 -42.24 -11.01 17.34
CA MET A 15 -43.54 -11.71 17.50
C MET A 15 -43.47 -13.09 16.83
N GLY A 16 -43.75 -14.05 17.67
CA GLY A 16 -43.81 -15.44 17.34
C GLY A 16 -45.08 -15.85 16.60
N GLY A 17 -44.93 -16.96 15.91
CA GLY A 17 -45.88 -18.09 15.89
C GLY A 17 -47.31 -17.91 15.39
N ARG A 18 -47.74 -16.90 14.61
CA ARG A 18 -49.10 -16.79 14.06
C ARG A 18 -49.23 -16.42 12.58
N GLY A 19 -48.12 -16.46 11.83
CA GLY A 19 -48.05 -16.10 10.40
C GLY A 19 -48.41 -17.23 9.42
N LEU A 20 -48.53 -18.47 9.85
CA LEU A 20 -48.75 -19.61 8.94
C LEU A 20 -50.21 -19.95 8.68
N LEU A 21 -51.17 -19.40 9.39
CA LEU A 21 -52.58 -19.68 9.24
C LEU A 21 -53.34 -18.70 8.30
N CYS A 22 -52.74 -17.60 7.92
CA CYS A 22 -53.34 -16.61 7.00
C CYS A 22 -52.99 -16.84 5.51
N LEU A 23 -52.08 -17.75 5.18
CA LEU A 23 -51.74 -18.07 3.79
C LEU A 23 -52.58 -19.20 3.16
N VAL A 24 -53.34 -19.94 3.98
CA VAL A 24 -54.18 -21.06 3.50
C VAL A 24 -55.60 -20.61 3.19
N SER A 25 -56.07 -19.49 3.73
CA SER A 25 -57.43 -18.97 3.47
C SER A 25 -57.58 -18.21 2.13
N ASN A 26 -56.50 -17.82 1.46
CA ASN A 26 -56.54 -17.10 0.18
C ASN A 26 -56.40 -18.01 -1.06
N LEU A 27 -56.28 -19.33 -0.89
CA LEU A 27 -56.23 -20.28 -1.99
C LEU A 27 -57.62 -20.71 -2.49
N ALA A 28 -58.71 -20.39 -1.76
CA ALA A 28 -60.08 -20.76 -2.13
C ALA A 28 -60.75 -19.73 -3.06
N GLU A 29 -60.17 -18.54 -3.26
CA GLU A 29 -60.78 -17.46 -4.02
C GLU A 29 -60.23 -17.29 -5.43
N VAL A 30 -59.24 -18.11 -5.82
CA VAL A 30 -58.59 -18.06 -7.15
C VAL A 30 -59.30 -18.93 -8.19
N ASP A 31 -60.24 -19.81 -7.74
CA ASP A 31 -60.94 -20.74 -8.67
C ASP A 31 -62.07 -20.09 -9.48
N GLN A 32 -62.37 -18.80 -9.33
CA GLN A 32 -63.46 -18.12 -10.06
C GLN A 32 -63.06 -17.26 -11.28
N ILE A 33 -61.75 -17.13 -11.57
CA ILE A 33 -61.32 -16.22 -12.67
C ILE A 33 -60.76 -16.95 -13.88
N ILE A 34 -60.72 -18.24 -13.92
CA ILE A 34 -60.26 -18.95 -15.13
C ILE A 34 -61.47 -19.38 -15.98
N PRO A 35 -61.71 -18.79 -17.15
CA PRO A 35 -62.73 -19.30 -18.07
C PRO A 35 -62.33 -20.70 -18.50
N ARG A 36 -63.25 -21.66 -18.33
CA ARG A 36 -63.11 -23.03 -18.85
C ARG A 36 -62.87 -23.00 -20.35
N HIS A 37 -61.60 -22.84 -20.75
CA HIS A 37 -61.19 -23.09 -22.10
C HIS A 37 -61.34 -24.58 -22.40
N LYS A 38 -62.11 -24.85 -23.48
CA LYS A 38 -62.32 -26.14 -24.12
C LYS A 38 -61.04 -27.00 -24.03
N ILE A 39 -61.13 -28.10 -23.28
CA ILE A 39 -60.14 -29.15 -23.36
C ILE A 39 -60.19 -29.68 -24.80
N ILE A 40 -59.23 -29.21 -25.61
CA ILE A 40 -58.98 -29.77 -26.94
C ILE A 40 -58.59 -31.22 -26.68
N LYS A 41 -59.44 -32.18 -27.12
CA LYS A 41 -59.13 -33.59 -27.14
C LYS A 41 -57.95 -33.77 -28.09
N MET A 42 -56.76 -33.67 -27.55
CA MET A 42 -55.54 -33.85 -28.32
C MET A 42 -55.39 -35.30 -28.67
N ASP A 43 -55.31 -35.58 -29.96
CA ASP A 43 -55.15 -36.92 -30.48
C ASP A 43 -53.91 -37.57 -29.88
N ARG A 44 -53.97 -38.81 -29.42
CA ARG A 44 -52.83 -39.49 -28.75
C ARG A 44 -51.54 -39.41 -29.56
N LYS A 45 -51.64 -39.36 -30.90
CA LYS A 45 -50.50 -39.18 -31.80
C LYS A 45 -49.89 -37.79 -31.69
N LEU A 46 -50.73 -36.76 -31.60
CA LEU A 46 -50.26 -35.38 -31.44
C LEU A 46 -49.62 -35.12 -30.07
N ALA A 47 -50.19 -35.72 -29.01
CA ALA A 47 -49.62 -35.66 -27.66
C ALA A 47 -48.21 -36.31 -27.59
N CYS A 48 -48.02 -37.46 -28.25
CA CYS A 48 -46.69 -38.11 -28.31
C CYS A 48 -45.68 -37.27 -29.12
N VAL A 49 -46.06 -36.61 -30.19
CA VAL A 49 -45.15 -35.77 -30.97
C VAL A 49 -44.74 -34.53 -30.19
N VAL A 50 -45.67 -33.87 -29.48
CA VAL A 50 -45.35 -32.71 -28.62
C VAL A 50 -44.45 -33.11 -27.45
N PHE A 51 -44.69 -34.28 -26.86
CA PHE A 51 -43.85 -34.80 -25.78
C PHE A 51 -42.43 -35.13 -26.29
N LEU A 52 -42.28 -35.74 -27.46
CA LEU A 52 -40.97 -35.99 -28.07
C LEU A 52 -40.23 -34.70 -28.44
N LEU A 53 -40.92 -33.67 -28.93
CA LEU A 53 -40.34 -32.36 -29.22
C LEU A 53 -39.89 -31.64 -27.93
N LEU A 54 -40.65 -31.74 -26.85
CA LEU A 54 -40.26 -31.17 -25.52
C LEU A 54 -39.06 -31.92 -24.94
N CYS A 55 -39.02 -33.28 -25.08
CA CYS A 55 -37.85 -34.06 -24.66
C CYS A 55 -36.60 -33.71 -25.48
N PHE A 56 -36.75 -33.52 -26.79
CA PHE A 56 -35.64 -33.11 -27.65
C PHE A 56 -35.13 -31.71 -27.32
N TRP A 57 -36.03 -30.80 -26.94
CA TRP A 57 -35.68 -29.45 -26.49
C TRP A 57 -34.99 -29.47 -25.12
N PHE A 58 -35.43 -30.36 -24.21
CA PHE A 58 -34.83 -30.55 -22.89
C PHE A 58 -33.46 -31.20 -22.98
N ILE A 59 -33.25 -32.19 -23.83
CA ILE A 59 -31.97 -32.85 -24.08
C ILE A 59 -30.99 -31.91 -24.78
N GLY A 60 -31.47 -31.11 -25.76
CA GLY A 60 -30.66 -30.05 -26.41
C GLY A 60 -30.27 -28.87 -25.48
N GLY A 61 -31.06 -28.61 -24.43
CA GLY A 61 -30.77 -27.61 -23.41
C GLY A 61 -29.70 -28.03 -22.43
N LEU A 62 -29.63 -29.31 -22.06
CA LEU A 62 -28.65 -29.85 -21.12
C LEU A 62 -27.24 -29.96 -21.72
N THR A 63 -27.10 -30.10 -23.02
CA THR A 63 -25.78 -30.16 -23.68
C THR A 63 -25.14 -28.78 -23.87
N ARG A 64 -25.91 -27.68 -23.80
CA ARG A 64 -25.34 -26.32 -23.87
C ARG A 64 -24.68 -25.83 -22.57
N CYS A 65 -25.07 -26.36 -21.40
CA CYS A 65 -24.43 -25.97 -20.13
C CYS A 65 -23.03 -26.58 -19.91
N ALA A 66 -22.69 -27.70 -20.55
CA ALA A 66 -21.37 -28.32 -20.43
C ALA A 66 -20.29 -27.66 -21.30
N PHE A 67 -20.68 -26.86 -22.33
CA PHE A 67 -19.74 -26.18 -23.22
C PHE A 67 -19.33 -24.76 -22.71
N LEU A 68 -20.01 -24.24 -21.67
CA LEU A 68 -19.73 -22.93 -21.12
C LEU A 68 -18.85 -23.00 -19.84
N THR A 69 -18.54 -24.17 -19.33
CA THR A 69 -17.43 -24.38 -18.43
C THR A 69 -16.19 -24.68 -19.26
N GLY A 70 -15.73 -23.68 -20.03
CA GLY A 70 -14.34 -23.64 -20.44
C GLY A 70 -13.53 -23.77 -19.16
N SER A 71 -12.80 -24.86 -18.99
CA SER A 71 -11.75 -24.95 -18.00
C SER A 71 -10.94 -23.66 -18.23
N LYS A 72 -10.94 -22.75 -17.25
CA LYS A 72 -9.91 -21.72 -17.18
C LYS A 72 -8.63 -22.53 -17.22
N GLU A 73 -7.99 -22.59 -18.38
CA GLU A 73 -6.61 -23.08 -18.44
C GLU A 73 -5.88 -22.30 -17.33
N THR A 74 -5.38 -23.01 -16.37
CA THR A 74 -4.62 -22.39 -15.29
C THR A 74 -3.36 -21.89 -15.95
N GLU A 75 -3.24 -20.55 -16.06
CA GLU A 75 -2.05 -19.90 -16.61
C GLU A 75 -0.80 -20.55 -16.06
N SER A 76 0.12 -20.88 -16.93
CA SER A 76 1.42 -21.46 -16.57
C SER A 76 2.29 -20.44 -15.85
N ALA A 77 3.36 -20.89 -15.19
CA ALA A 77 4.32 -19.99 -14.56
C ALA A 77 4.99 -19.04 -15.57
N GLU A 78 5.16 -19.49 -16.81
CA GLU A 78 5.73 -18.69 -17.88
C GLU A 78 4.76 -17.59 -18.35
N GLU A 79 3.51 -17.95 -18.63
CA GLU A 79 2.46 -16.99 -19.00
C GLU A 79 2.22 -15.93 -17.92
N LEU A 80 2.20 -16.33 -16.63
CA LEU A 80 2.08 -15.39 -15.52
C LEU A 80 3.29 -14.45 -15.43
N ALA A 81 4.49 -14.93 -15.73
CA ALA A 81 5.69 -14.09 -15.75
C ALA A 81 5.66 -13.11 -16.93
N GLU A 82 5.26 -13.56 -18.12
CA GLU A 82 5.12 -12.71 -19.31
C GLU A 82 4.04 -11.65 -19.12
N ASN A 83 2.84 -12.05 -18.70
CA ASN A 83 1.73 -11.12 -18.43
C ASN A 83 2.09 -10.10 -17.34
N GLY A 84 2.79 -10.55 -16.29
CA GLY A 84 3.25 -9.66 -15.23
C GLY A 84 4.31 -8.67 -15.70
N MET A 85 5.23 -9.08 -16.58
CA MET A 85 6.24 -8.18 -17.15
C MET A 85 5.62 -7.20 -18.14
N GLU A 86 4.71 -7.64 -19.01
CA GLU A 86 3.97 -6.76 -19.94
C GLU A 86 3.20 -5.68 -19.16
N ALA A 87 2.41 -6.08 -18.17
CA ALA A 87 1.69 -5.14 -17.32
C ALA A 87 2.65 -4.17 -16.59
N PHE A 88 3.82 -4.65 -16.16
CA PHE A 88 4.82 -3.81 -15.50
C PHE A 88 5.46 -2.79 -16.45
N GLU A 89 5.72 -3.17 -17.71
CA GLU A 89 6.24 -2.28 -18.75
C GLU A 89 5.19 -1.24 -19.20
N ASP A 90 3.92 -1.61 -19.19
CA ASP A 90 2.77 -0.72 -19.44
C ASP A 90 2.41 0.18 -18.24
N GLU A 91 3.20 0.13 -17.16
CA GLU A 91 2.98 0.86 -15.91
C GLU A 91 1.66 0.47 -15.19
N ASP A 92 1.03 -0.64 -15.59
CA ASP A 92 -0.10 -1.24 -14.87
C ASP A 92 0.40 -2.09 -13.70
N TYR A 93 0.89 -1.41 -12.68
CA TYR A 93 1.47 -2.05 -11.48
C TYR A 93 0.42 -2.84 -10.68
N HIS A 94 -0.88 -2.58 -10.88
CA HIS A 94 -1.93 -3.35 -10.24
C HIS A 94 -2.02 -4.77 -10.81
N ASP A 95 -2.11 -4.89 -12.13
CA ASP A 95 -2.20 -6.18 -12.79
C ASP A 95 -0.85 -6.91 -12.75
N ALA A 96 0.28 -6.19 -12.83
CA ALA A 96 1.61 -6.74 -12.59
C ALA A 96 1.71 -7.39 -11.20
N LEU A 97 1.31 -6.68 -10.15
CA LEU A 97 1.30 -7.20 -8.78
C LEU A 97 0.46 -8.46 -8.66
N LYS A 98 -0.72 -8.48 -9.26
CA LYS A 98 -1.62 -9.64 -9.26
C LYS A 98 -1.01 -10.85 -9.96
N ALA A 99 -0.41 -10.66 -11.14
CA ALA A 99 0.24 -11.72 -11.91
C ALA A 99 1.43 -12.32 -11.14
N PHE A 100 2.35 -11.48 -10.64
CA PHE A 100 3.52 -11.94 -9.90
C PHE A 100 3.16 -12.57 -8.53
N THR A 101 2.15 -12.05 -7.83
CA THR A 101 1.65 -12.68 -6.60
C THR A 101 1.07 -14.06 -6.89
N THR A 102 0.26 -14.18 -7.95
CA THR A 102 -0.30 -15.47 -8.38
C THR A 102 0.80 -16.45 -8.76
N LEU A 103 1.86 -15.99 -9.45
CA LEU A 103 3.01 -16.81 -9.82
C LEU A 103 3.74 -17.30 -8.56
N LYS A 104 4.06 -16.43 -7.63
CA LYS A 104 4.74 -16.77 -6.37
C LYS A 104 3.94 -17.80 -5.56
N GLU A 105 2.63 -17.65 -5.48
CA GLU A 105 1.76 -18.53 -4.69
C GLU A 105 1.55 -19.90 -5.33
N ARG A 106 1.31 -19.95 -6.64
CA ARG A 106 1.01 -21.19 -7.35
C ARG A 106 2.24 -21.97 -7.78
N TYR A 107 3.33 -21.28 -8.08
CA TYR A 107 4.55 -21.85 -8.65
C TYR A 107 5.82 -21.43 -7.89
N PRO A 108 5.89 -21.64 -6.56
CA PRO A 108 7.00 -21.15 -5.73
C PRO A 108 8.35 -21.75 -6.09
N TYR A 109 8.36 -22.91 -6.77
CA TYR A 109 9.59 -23.59 -7.20
C TYR A 109 9.91 -23.38 -8.69
N SER A 110 9.18 -22.51 -9.38
CA SER A 110 9.49 -22.20 -10.77
C SER A 110 10.77 -21.36 -10.89
N ARG A 111 11.41 -21.42 -12.06
CA ARG A 111 12.56 -20.52 -12.37
C ARG A 111 12.19 -19.02 -12.31
N TYR A 112 10.92 -18.72 -12.41
CA TYR A 112 10.39 -17.36 -12.37
C TYR A 112 10.02 -16.85 -10.96
N ALA A 113 10.04 -17.73 -9.95
CA ALA A 113 9.60 -17.37 -8.60
C ALA A 113 10.42 -16.23 -7.99
N ILE A 114 11.76 -16.29 -8.12
CA ILE A 114 12.67 -15.25 -7.61
C ILE A 114 12.42 -13.90 -8.31
N LEU A 115 12.19 -13.92 -9.64
CA LEU A 115 11.81 -12.71 -10.37
C LEU A 115 10.47 -12.15 -9.87
N ALA A 116 9.48 -13.02 -9.68
CA ALA A 116 8.16 -12.61 -9.20
C ALA A 116 8.22 -11.98 -7.81
N GLU A 117 9.01 -12.54 -6.88
CA GLU A 117 9.21 -11.99 -5.54
C GLU A 117 9.79 -10.57 -5.59
N LEU A 118 10.81 -10.36 -6.42
CA LEU A 118 11.40 -9.03 -6.61
C LEU A 118 10.42 -8.06 -7.27
N LYS A 119 9.68 -8.52 -8.29
CA LYS A 119 8.72 -7.69 -9.03
C LYS A 119 7.47 -7.35 -8.21
N VAL A 120 7.06 -8.17 -7.25
CA VAL A 120 6.04 -7.82 -6.25
C VAL A 120 6.50 -6.62 -5.43
N ALA A 121 7.74 -6.61 -4.95
CA ALA A 121 8.28 -5.48 -4.20
C ALA A 121 8.40 -4.20 -5.07
N ASP A 122 8.89 -4.34 -6.33
CA ASP A 122 8.95 -3.25 -7.29
C ASP A 122 7.54 -2.68 -7.58
N ALA A 123 6.53 -3.53 -7.77
CA ALA A 123 5.16 -3.11 -8.05
C ALA A 123 4.56 -2.31 -6.87
N HIS A 124 4.78 -2.75 -5.61
CA HIS A 124 4.41 -1.97 -4.44
C HIS A 124 5.10 -0.61 -4.40
N PHE A 125 6.40 -0.54 -4.75
CA PHE A 125 7.14 0.73 -4.80
C PHE A 125 6.51 1.71 -5.79
N TYR A 126 6.23 1.28 -7.03
CA TYR A 126 5.66 2.15 -8.06
C TYR A 126 4.19 2.52 -7.79
N ARG A 127 3.49 1.75 -6.94
CA ARG A 127 2.16 2.10 -6.42
C ARG A 127 2.20 3.03 -5.21
N GLU A 128 3.39 3.48 -4.81
CA GLU A 128 3.62 4.32 -3.62
C GLU A 128 3.20 3.62 -2.31
N GLU A 129 3.07 2.30 -2.32
CA GLU A 129 2.80 1.44 -1.16
C GLU A 129 4.14 1.11 -0.48
N TYR A 130 4.82 2.15 0.03
CA TYR A 130 6.21 2.05 0.50
C TYR A 130 6.40 1.09 1.70
N PRO A 131 5.50 1.01 2.68
CA PRO A 131 5.64 0.04 3.77
C PRO A 131 5.59 -1.41 3.28
N GLU A 132 4.69 -1.72 2.34
CA GLU A 132 4.54 -3.02 1.72
C GLU A 132 5.77 -3.36 0.86
N ALA A 133 6.27 -2.38 0.11
CA ALA A 133 7.49 -2.52 -0.69
C ALA A 133 8.70 -2.85 0.19
N VAL A 134 8.91 -2.11 1.29
CA VAL A 134 10.00 -2.37 2.24
C VAL A 134 9.91 -3.80 2.80
N SER A 135 8.70 -4.21 3.23
CA SER A 135 8.49 -5.58 3.74
C SER A 135 8.85 -6.64 2.70
N ALA A 136 8.38 -6.47 1.45
CA ALA A 136 8.64 -7.42 0.38
C ALA A 136 10.13 -7.46 -0.02
N TYR A 137 10.83 -6.31 -0.02
CA TYR A 137 12.27 -6.25 -0.25
C TYR A 137 13.08 -6.91 0.87
N GLU A 138 12.72 -6.71 2.14
CA GLU A 138 13.40 -7.38 3.27
C GLU A 138 13.14 -8.89 3.23
N ASP A 139 11.93 -9.35 2.89
CA ASP A 139 11.64 -10.76 2.66
C ASP A 139 12.53 -11.35 1.56
N PHE A 140 12.72 -10.61 0.44
CA PHE A 140 13.61 -11.02 -0.63
C PHE A 140 15.06 -11.20 -0.15
N ILE A 141 15.57 -10.28 0.67
CA ILE A 141 16.92 -10.39 1.25
C ILE A 141 17.03 -11.63 2.14
N HIS A 142 16.01 -11.90 2.95
CA HIS A 142 16.00 -13.06 3.84
C HIS A 142 15.96 -14.39 3.09
N LEU A 143 15.16 -14.46 2.03
CA LEU A 143 15.01 -15.68 1.23
C LEU A 143 16.20 -15.91 0.30
N HIS A 144 16.81 -14.84 -0.23
CA HIS A 144 17.84 -14.88 -1.26
C HIS A 144 19.10 -14.08 -0.91
N PRO A 145 19.77 -14.32 0.24
CA PRO A 145 20.85 -13.46 0.77
C PRO A 145 22.11 -13.41 -0.12
N LYS A 146 22.23 -14.29 -1.10
CA LYS A 146 23.37 -14.34 -2.06
C LYS A 146 22.97 -13.95 -3.48
N ASN A 147 21.75 -13.44 -3.68
CA ASN A 147 21.29 -13.03 -4.99
C ASN A 147 22.03 -11.76 -5.45
N GLU A 148 22.36 -11.70 -6.72
CA GLU A 148 23.05 -10.55 -7.34
C GLU A 148 22.24 -9.25 -7.31
N ALA A 149 20.91 -9.34 -7.16
CA ALA A 149 20.03 -8.20 -7.02
C ALA A 149 20.06 -7.54 -5.62
N ILE A 150 20.71 -8.13 -4.61
CA ILE A 150 20.74 -7.58 -3.24
C ILE A 150 21.15 -6.10 -3.19
N PRO A 151 22.20 -5.63 -3.91
CA PRO A 151 22.52 -4.20 -3.89
C PRO A 151 21.41 -3.30 -4.44
N TYR A 152 20.67 -3.77 -5.45
CA TYR A 152 19.49 -3.09 -5.96
C TYR A 152 18.39 -3.03 -4.89
N VAL A 153 18.10 -4.16 -4.26
CA VAL A 153 17.06 -4.26 -3.23
C VAL A 153 17.34 -3.34 -2.03
N LEU A 154 18.58 -3.33 -1.54
CA LEU A 154 19.01 -2.42 -0.47
C LEU A 154 18.85 -0.94 -0.87
N TYR A 155 19.17 -0.62 -2.12
CA TYR A 155 18.95 0.73 -2.65
C TYR A 155 17.46 1.08 -2.69
N GLN A 156 16.61 0.16 -3.12
CA GLN A 156 15.16 0.39 -3.20
C GLN A 156 14.51 0.54 -1.81
N ILE A 157 14.97 -0.18 -0.79
CA ILE A 157 14.55 0.05 0.60
C ILE A 157 14.85 1.49 1.02
N GLY A 158 16.06 1.97 0.74
CA GLY A 158 16.41 3.37 0.99
C GLY A 158 15.56 4.35 0.17
N ALA A 159 15.23 4.00 -1.08
CA ALA A 159 14.37 4.79 -1.94
C ALA A 159 12.94 4.88 -1.40
N CYS A 160 12.38 3.78 -0.87
CA CYS A 160 11.06 3.79 -0.24
C CYS A 160 10.96 4.83 0.88
N TYR A 161 11.96 4.92 1.74
CA TYR A 161 11.97 5.93 2.80
C TYR A 161 12.26 7.34 2.26
N TYR A 162 13.09 7.43 1.22
CA TYR A 162 13.43 8.70 0.60
C TYR A 162 12.23 9.37 -0.08
N GLU A 163 11.37 8.61 -0.74
CA GLU A 163 10.15 9.14 -1.37
C GLU A 163 9.10 9.60 -0.33
N GLN A 164 9.28 9.25 0.95
CA GLN A 164 8.42 9.67 2.07
C GLN A 164 8.98 10.88 2.84
N LEU A 165 10.04 11.54 2.35
CA LEU A 165 10.61 12.71 3.01
C LEU A 165 9.59 13.83 3.14
N LEU A 166 9.59 14.48 4.30
CA LEU A 166 8.74 15.63 4.62
C LEU A 166 9.59 16.87 4.79
N SER A 167 8.93 18.05 4.84
CA SER A 167 9.59 19.32 5.11
C SER A 167 10.24 19.38 6.50
N GLU A 168 11.12 20.36 6.71
CA GLU A 168 11.92 20.53 7.93
C GLU A 168 11.10 20.74 9.21
N ASP A 169 9.84 21.16 9.10
CA ASP A 169 8.92 21.37 10.23
C ASP A 169 8.12 20.13 10.64
N ARG A 170 8.33 19.01 9.91
CA ARG A 170 7.57 17.76 10.09
C ARG A 170 8.45 16.67 10.72
N ASP A 171 7.83 15.49 10.89
CA ASP A 171 8.53 14.29 11.38
C ASP A 171 9.66 13.87 10.43
N GLN A 172 10.86 13.69 10.98
CA GLN A 172 12.06 13.30 10.24
C GLN A 172 12.37 11.79 10.32
N THR A 173 11.45 10.98 10.85
CA THR A 173 11.65 9.53 10.93
C THR A 173 12.00 8.90 9.58
N PRO A 174 11.28 9.19 8.47
CA PRO A 174 11.64 8.65 7.16
C PRO A 174 13.04 9.08 6.70
N THR A 175 13.44 10.32 7.02
CA THR A 175 14.77 10.86 6.67
C THR A 175 15.89 10.04 7.33
N TYR A 176 15.75 9.72 8.62
CA TYR A 176 16.71 8.87 9.32
C TYR A 176 16.70 7.43 8.77
N GLN A 177 15.54 6.87 8.48
CA GLN A 177 15.42 5.52 7.92
C GLN A 177 16.05 5.42 6.54
N ALA A 178 15.88 6.43 5.69
CA ALA A 178 16.54 6.50 4.38
C ALA A 178 18.07 6.48 4.50
N ILE A 179 18.64 7.30 5.41
CA ILE A 179 20.09 7.32 5.64
C ILE A 179 20.58 5.94 6.08
N VAL A 180 19.94 5.32 7.07
CA VAL A 180 20.33 4.00 7.58
C VAL A 180 20.31 2.93 6.48
N ALA A 181 19.26 2.92 5.64
CA ALA A 181 19.14 1.97 4.55
C ALA A 181 20.22 2.16 3.47
N PHE A 182 20.50 3.41 3.07
CA PHE A 182 21.57 3.70 2.11
C PHE A 182 22.96 3.42 2.71
N GLU A 183 23.21 3.70 3.98
CA GLU A 183 24.47 3.37 4.65
C GLU A 183 24.68 1.85 4.73
N ARG A 184 23.61 1.07 4.95
CA ARG A 184 23.66 -0.40 4.89
C ARG A 184 24.14 -0.87 3.51
N LEU A 185 23.58 -0.33 2.41
CA LEU A 185 24.05 -0.62 1.06
C LEU A 185 25.54 -0.31 0.90
N LEU A 186 25.99 0.88 1.31
CA LEU A 186 27.39 1.29 1.15
C LEU A 186 28.36 0.45 1.97
N LYS A 187 27.92 -0.04 3.13
CA LYS A 187 28.70 -0.89 4.02
C LYS A 187 28.80 -2.33 3.51
N GLU A 188 27.67 -2.91 3.08
CA GLU A 188 27.60 -4.31 2.67
C GLU A 188 28.09 -4.51 1.22
N HIS A 189 27.89 -3.48 0.36
CA HIS A 189 28.25 -3.53 -1.06
C HIS A 189 28.94 -2.24 -1.55
N PRO A 190 30.17 -1.95 -1.07
CA PRO A 190 30.85 -0.67 -1.34
C PRO A 190 31.11 -0.42 -2.84
N GLU A 191 31.26 -1.46 -3.65
CA GLU A 191 31.51 -1.39 -5.09
C GLU A 191 30.23 -1.41 -5.94
N SER A 192 29.06 -1.30 -5.30
CA SER A 192 27.76 -1.32 -6.00
C SER A 192 27.63 -0.13 -6.95
N ALA A 193 27.03 -0.38 -8.13
CA ALA A 193 26.65 0.65 -9.09
C ALA A 193 25.69 1.71 -8.48
N TYR A 194 24.94 1.35 -7.44
CA TYR A 194 24.03 2.25 -6.72
C TYR A 194 24.74 3.12 -5.67
N GLY A 195 26.01 2.86 -5.36
CA GLY A 195 26.76 3.53 -4.29
C GLY A 195 26.85 5.05 -4.46
N SER A 196 27.10 5.55 -5.68
CA SER A 196 27.16 6.99 -5.94
C SER A 196 25.82 7.67 -5.66
N LYS A 197 24.72 7.11 -6.17
CA LYS A 197 23.38 7.64 -5.99
C LYS A 197 22.91 7.54 -4.53
N ALA A 198 23.31 6.49 -3.81
CA ALA A 198 23.04 6.38 -2.37
C ALA A 198 23.76 7.48 -1.58
N ARG A 199 25.03 7.78 -1.86
CA ARG A 199 25.76 8.90 -1.21
C ARG A 199 25.10 10.24 -1.46
N GLU A 200 24.67 10.51 -2.69
CA GLU A 200 23.95 11.74 -3.04
C GLU A 200 22.65 11.88 -2.23
N ARG A 201 21.86 10.81 -2.16
CA ARG A 201 20.62 10.80 -1.37
C ARG A 201 20.88 10.95 0.14
N ILE A 202 21.93 10.34 0.68
CA ILE A 202 22.37 10.55 2.07
C ILE A 202 22.69 12.04 2.31
N GLN A 203 23.45 12.68 1.42
CA GLN A 203 23.78 14.10 1.56
C GLN A 203 22.52 14.99 1.54
N HIS A 204 21.55 14.69 0.67
CA HIS A 204 20.26 15.39 0.66
C HIS A 204 19.49 15.18 1.98
N CYS A 205 19.39 13.95 2.48
CA CYS A 205 18.75 13.66 3.76
C CYS A 205 19.44 14.39 4.92
N ARG A 206 20.77 14.40 4.97
CA ARG A 206 21.55 15.10 5.99
C ARG A 206 21.33 16.62 5.94
N LYS A 207 21.19 17.18 4.74
CA LYS A 207 20.85 18.60 4.58
C LYS A 207 19.46 18.90 5.13
N LEU A 208 18.47 18.08 4.85
CA LEU A 208 17.12 18.22 5.40
C LEU A 208 17.10 18.13 6.93
N LEU A 209 17.89 17.23 7.53
CA LEU A 209 18.05 17.15 8.99
C LEU A 209 18.73 18.38 9.56
N ALA A 210 19.70 18.97 8.85
CA ALA A 210 20.32 20.24 9.25
C ALA A 210 19.31 21.40 9.25
N GLU A 211 18.46 21.48 8.22
CA GLU A 211 17.37 22.45 8.12
C GLU A 211 16.35 22.27 9.25
N HIS A 212 16.00 21.02 9.58
CA HIS A 212 15.14 20.71 10.73
C HIS A 212 15.76 21.18 12.06
N GLU A 213 17.03 20.87 12.32
CA GLU A 213 17.73 21.33 13.54
C GLU A 213 17.78 22.85 13.63
N LEU A 214 18.01 23.52 12.52
CA LEU A 214 17.98 24.98 12.43
C LEU A 214 16.58 25.54 12.71
N TYR A 215 15.53 24.92 12.14
CA TYR A 215 14.13 25.28 12.40
C TYR A 215 13.80 25.18 13.91
N VAL A 216 14.13 24.08 14.54
CA VAL A 216 13.90 23.85 15.97
C VAL A 216 14.71 24.82 16.83
N ALA A 217 15.99 25.07 16.49
CA ALA A 217 16.82 26.04 17.18
C ALA A 217 16.25 27.46 17.12
N ASN A 218 15.78 27.87 15.94
CA ASN A 218 15.12 29.16 15.72
C ASN A 218 13.81 29.32 16.51
N PHE A 219 13.04 28.23 16.64
CA PHE A 219 11.84 28.22 17.48
C PHE A 219 12.17 28.49 18.94
N TYR A 220 13.18 27.80 19.51
CA TYR A 220 13.62 28.03 20.88
C TYR A 220 14.18 29.43 21.08
N TYR A 221 14.96 29.94 20.12
CA TYR A 221 15.48 31.31 20.17
C TYR A 221 14.36 32.37 20.24
N LYS A 222 13.36 32.27 19.33
CA LYS A 222 12.19 33.16 19.29
C LYS A 222 11.35 33.05 20.59
N SER A 223 11.29 31.86 21.17
CA SER A 223 10.61 31.60 22.45
C SER A 223 11.43 32.04 23.68
N LYS A 224 12.59 32.69 23.49
CA LYS A 224 13.53 33.14 24.54
C LYS A 224 14.08 32.00 25.37
N GLN A 225 14.06 30.77 24.92
CA GLN A 225 14.67 29.60 25.54
C GLN A 225 16.12 29.45 25.06
N TYR A 226 16.95 30.45 25.38
CA TYR A 226 18.30 30.62 24.81
C TYR A 226 19.24 29.45 25.09
N GLY A 227 19.11 28.78 26.25
CA GLY A 227 19.90 27.58 26.58
C GLY A 227 19.59 26.40 25.65
N ALA A 228 18.30 26.16 25.38
CA ALA A 228 17.88 25.12 24.44
C ALA A 228 18.31 25.47 23.01
N ALA A 229 18.10 26.72 22.57
CA ALA A 229 18.54 27.20 21.26
C ALA A 229 20.05 27.03 21.07
N LEU A 230 20.85 27.42 22.09
CA LEU A 230 22.32 27.29 22.08
C LEU A 230 22.75 25.85 21.83
N GLY A 231 22.17 24.89 22.58
CA GLY A 231 22.49 23.46 22.42
C GLY A 231 22.19 22.95 21.00
N ARG A 232 21.03 23.34 20.40
CA ARG A 232 20.65 22.97 19.02
C ARG A 232 21.57 23.59 17.97
N TYR A 233 21.90 24.89 18.06
CA TYR A 233 22.84 25.54 17.12
C TYR A 233 24.25 24.92 17.21
N GLN A 234 24.72 24.57 18.41
CA GLN A 234 26.01 23.89 18.54
C GLN A 234 25.97 22.49 17.94
N GLY A 235 24.88 21.71 18.21
CA GLY A 235 24.66 20.39 17.63
C GLY A 235 24.65 20.43 16.11
N LEU A 236 23.99 21.45 15.51
CA LEU A 236 23.96 21.67 14.07
C LEU A 236 25.37 21.81 13.47
N LEU A 237 26.23 22.64 14.07
CA LEU A 237 27.60 22.83 13.58
C LEU A 237 28.47 21.58 13.76
N VAL A 238 28.25 20.80 14.79
CA VAL A 238 29.01 19.56 15.03
C VAL A 238 28.55 18.43 14.10
N GLY A 239 27.23 18.25 13.94
CA GLY A 239 26.67 17.10 13.22
C GLY A 239 26.56 17.28 11.71
N TYR A 240 26.47 18.55 11.23
CA TYR A 240 26.06 18.84 9.87
C TYR A 240 26.90 19.88 9.15
N SER A 241 28.10 20.21 9.65
CA SER A 241 28.98 21.20 9.03
C SER A 241 29.40 20.88 7.60
N ASP A 242 29.35 19.62 7.21
CA ASP A 242 29.70 19.12 5.88
C ASP A 242 28.58 19.33 4.83
N VAL A 243 27.34 19.57 5.27
CA VAL A 243 26.17 19.74 4.38
C VAL A 243 25.58 21.15 4.38
N ILE A 244 26.01 22.03 5.28
CA ILE A 244 25.62 23.44 5.33
C ILE A 244 26.74 24.34 4.78
N SER A 245 26.34 25.40 4.07
CA SER A 245 27.30 26.35 3.49
C SER A 245 28.10 27.13 4.52
N SER A 246 29.25 27.67 4.14
CA SER A 246 30.08 28.54 5.00
C SER A 246 29.31 29.77 5.50
N ASP A 247 28.42 30.32 4.67
CA ASP A 247 27.59 31.45 5.05
C ASP A 247 26.57 31.12 6.12
N GLU A 248 25.88 29.95 5.98
CA GLU A 248 24.97 29.41 6.99
C GLU A 248 25.68 29.11 8.29
N GLN A 249 26.88 28.50 8.24
CA GLN A 249 27.72 28.30 9.43
C GLN A 249 28.06 29.63 10.11
N GLY A 250 28.38 30.68 9.31
CA GLY A 250 28.64 32.03 9.82
C GLY A 250 27.44 32.64 10.52
N GLN A 251 26.24 32.43 9.98
CA GLN A 251 25.00 32.91 10.60
C GLN A 251 24.71 32.16 11.90
N VAL A 252 24.83 30.83 11.92
CA VAL A 252 24.64 30.00 13.12
C VAL A 252 25.63 30.39 14.23
N LYS A 253 26.89 30.67 13.91
CA LYS A 253 27.89 31.17 14.88
C LYS A 253 27.48 32.49 15.52
N LYS A 254 26.89 33.41 14.75
CA LYS A 254 26.35 34.67 15.27
C LYS A 254 25.18 34.45 16.23
N LEU A 255 24.27 33.50 15.90
CA LEU A 255 23.15 33.13 16.76
C LEU A 255 23.62 32.47 18.07
N ILE A 256 24.68 31.66 18.02
CA ILE A 256 25.34 31.09 19.22
C ILE A 256 25.86 32.21 20.12
N LEU A 257 26.52 33.23 19.57
CA LEU A 257 27.01 34.38 20.34
C LEU A 257 25.84 35.12 20.99
N ALA A 258 24.80 35.43 20.23
CA ALA A 258 23.60 36.08 20.76
C ALA A 258 22.92 35.29 21.89
N CYS A 259 22.83 33.95 21.75
CA CYS A 259 22.32 33.10 22.84
C CYS A 259 23.17 33.22 24.13
N LYS A 260 24.50 33.24 23.99
CA LYS A 260 25.42 33.35 25.13
C LYS A 260 25.30 34.71 25.82
N GLU A 261 25.15 35.79 25.04
CA GLU A 261 24.91 37.15 25.57
C GLU A 261 23.64 37.18 26.43
N HIS A 262 22.53 36.67 25.91
CA HIS A 262 21.28 36.58 26.67
C HIS A 262 21.34 35.69 27.90
N LEU A 263 22.19 34.66 27.93
CA LEU A 263 22.39 33.80 29.08
C LEU A 263 23.32 34.43 30.13
N GLY A 264 24.27 35.27 29.68
CA GLY A 264 25.17 36.02 30.58
C GLY A 264 24.46 37.15 31.31
N ASP A 265 23.38 37.71 30.75
CA ASP A 265 22.54 38.72 31.36
C ASP A 265 21.49 38.17 32.34
N LEU A 266 21.35 36.85 32.47
CA LEU A 266 20.49 36.22 33.45
C LEU A 266 21.20 36.25 34.83
N PRO A 267 20.53 36.70 35.91
CA PRO A 267 21.10 36.64 37.25
C PRO A 267 21.46 35.19 37.58
N VAL A 268 22.69 34.96 37.99
CA VAL A 268 23.14 33.65 38.52
C VAL A 268 22.23 33.32 39.70
N ILE A 269 21.31 32.38 39.52
CA ILE A 269 20.56 31.81 40.63
C ILE A 269 21.58 30.91 41.33
N ASP A 270 22.28 31.47 42.36
CA ASP A 270 23.11 30.70 43.25
C ASP A 270 22.24 29.60 43.86
N SER A 271 22.43 28.38 43.39
CA SER A 271 21.86 27.17 43.98
C SER A 271 22.68 26.74 45.19
N GLU A 272 23.03 27.72 46.05
CA GLU A 272 23.52 27.46 47.40
C GLU A 272 22.56 28.10 48.38
N GLN A 273 21.53 27.38 48.74
CA GLN A 273 20.82 27.42 50.01
C GLN A 273 19.80 26.27 50.05
N ASP A 274 20.21 25.07 50.46
CA ASP A 274 19.81 24.33 51.68
C ASP A 274 20.35 22.90 51.61
#